data_10a78a0a645f8e37025f43d2dec90a01
#
_entry.id   10a78a0a645f8e37025f43d2dec90a01
#
_cell.length_a   1.000
_cell.length_b   1.000
_cell.length_c   1.000
_cell.angle_alpha   90.00
_cell.angle_beta   90.00
_cell.angle_gamma   90.00
#
_symmetry.space_group_name_H-M   'P 1'
#
loop_
_entity.id
_entity.type
_entity.pdbx_description
1 polymer ?
#
loop_
_entity_poly.entity_id
_entity_poly.type
_entity_poly.pdbx_seq_one_letter_code
_entity_poly.pdbx_strand_id
1 'polypeptide(L)'
;MRTPGQYQQNFPREVAISEAAALAGADPIQFRIDHAKDERLKYILARLRDESGWETRPSPHARAASTGAAQVRGQGVSVMLRSGSYWACACRIALTPATGAVAVEKVTVVVDPGIVVNPMQLKRQVEGGAIMGTSQALYEEVAFDESGVNTKDWMSYPILKMAEMPEIKVVLVHRPEVGTYGQGSEAANALAAPAIAAAVFDATGKAARRLPLKPAYVKQLLSA
;
A
#
# COMPACT_ATOMS: atom_id res chain seq x y z
N MET A 1 1.68 -8.21 17.27
CA MET A 1 1.28 -7.87 15.88
C MET A 1 0.66 -6.48 15.87
N ARG A 2 1.07 -5.62 14.95
CA ARG A 2 0.51 -4.26 14.78
C ARG A 2 -0.70 -4.32 13.84
N THR A 3 -1.77 -3.57 14.12
CA THR A 3 -3.03 -3.53 13.36
C THR A 3 -3.72 -4.91 13.24
N PRO A 4 -3.95 -5.61 14.34
CA PRO A 4 -4.54 -6.95 14.32
C PRO A 4 -5.92 -6.94 13.65
N GLY A 5 -6.19 -7.96 12.83
CA GLY A 5 -7.43 -8.10 12.06
C GLY A 5 -7.53 -7.16 10.86
N GLN A 6 -7.21 -5.89 11.01
CA GLN A 6 -7.37 -4.91 9.92
C GLN A 6 -6.27 -4.99 8.87
N TYR A 7 -5.05 -5.39 9.21
CA TYR A 7 -4.01 -5.65 8.22
C TYR A 7 -4.48 -6.74 7.22
N GLN A 8 -5.01 -7.82 7.74
CA GLN A 8 -5.53 -8.94 6.94
C GLN A 8 -6.77 -8.55 6.12
N GLN A 9 -7.69 -7.79 6.73
CA GLN A 9 -8.94 -7.40 6.07
C GLN A 9 -8.73 -6.30 5.01
N ASN A 10 -7.81 -5.37 5.25
CA ASN A 10 -7.56 -4.26 4.33
C ASN A 10 -6.99 -4.74 3.00
N PHE A 11 -6.13 -5.74 3.02
CA PHE A 11 -5.50 -6.27 1.83
C PHE A 11 -6.52 -6.77 0.79
N PRO A 12 -7.38 -7.76 1.05
CA PRO A 12 -8.34 -8.25 0.08
C PRO A 12 -9.37 -7.19 -0.30
N ARG A 13 -9.81 -6.34 0.64
CA ARG A 13 -10.76 -5.26 0.36
C ARG A 13 -10.21 -4.28 -0.67
N GLU A 14 -9.01 -3.78 -0.48
CA GLU A 14 -8.43 -2.76 -1.35
C GLU A 14 -7.99 -3.34 -2.71
N VAL A 15 -7.59 -4.62 -2.74
CA VAL A 15 -7.35 -5.34 -4.00
C VAL A 15 -8.66 -5.45 -4.79
N ALA A 16 -9.76 -5.88 -4.16
CA ALA A 16 -11.06 -5.98 -4.82
C ALA A 16 -11.57 -4.62 -5.34
N ILE A 17 -11.39 -3.52 -4.58
CA ILE A 17 -11.76 -2.18 -5.02
C ILE A 17 -10.91 -1.74 -6.22
N SER A 18 -9.63 -2.09 -6.26
CA SER A 18 -8.75 -1.77 -7.39
C SER A 18 -9.14 -2.53 -8.66
N GLU A 19 -9.56 -3.79 -8.52
CA GLU A 19 -10.11 -4.58 -9.64
C GLU A 19 -11.47 -4.03 -10.10
N ALA A 20 -12.33 -3.61 -9.18
CA ALA A 20 -13.60 -2.97 -9.54
C ALA A 20 -13.39 -1.66 -10.33
N ALA A 21 -12.41 -0.84 -9.93
CA ALA A 21 -12.02 0.35 -10.69
C ALA A 21 -11.53 0.00 -12.10
N ALA A 22 -10.74 -1.08 -12.23
CA ALA A 22 -10.27 -1.58 -13.52
C ALA A 22 -11.41 -2.05 -14.43
N LEU A 23 -12.36 -2.80 -13.88
CA LEU A 23 -13.55 -3.24 -14.62
C LEU A 23 -14.41 -2.06 -15.08
N ALA A 24 -14.45 -0.98 -14.30
CA ALA A 24 -15.12 0.27 -14.67
C ALA A 24 -14.32 1.14 -15.66
N GLY A 25 -13.10 0.75 -16.02
CA GLY A 25 -12.21 1.58 -16.85
C GLY A 25 -11.83 2.92 -16.21
N ALA A 26 -11.86 3.01 -14.88
CA ALA A 26 -11.68 4.23 -14.13
C ALA A 26 -10.27 4.35 -13.50
N ASP A 27 -9.85 5.60 -13.25
CA ASP A 27 -8.70 5.86 -12.39
C ASP A 27 -8.98 5.36 -10.96
N PRO A 28 -8.07 4.60 -10.32
CA PRO A 28 -8.31 4.02 -9.01
C PRO A 28 -8.59 5.02 -7.87
N ILE A 29 -7.98 6.21 -7.90
CA ILE A 29 -8.27 7.27 -6.91
C ILE A 29 -9.62 7.89 -7.22
N GLN A 30 -9.87 8.24 -8.48
CA GLN A 30 -11.14 8.85 -8.88
C GLN A 30 -12.32 7.92 -8.60
N PHE A 31 -12.19 6.62 -8.90
CA PHE A 31 -13.21 5.61 -8.57
C PHE A 31 -13.56 5.61 -7.09
N ARG A 32 -12.55 5.71 -6.20
CA ARG A 32 -12.79 5.80 -4.75
C ARG A 32 -13.47 7.10 -4.34
N ILE A 33 -13.10 8.22 -4.96
CA ILE A 33 -13.74 9.53 -4.71
C ILE A 33 -15.22 9.49 -5.10
N ASP A 34 -15.54 8.95 -6.27
CA ASP A 34 -16.91 8.89 -6.81
C ASP A 34 -17.84 8.01 -5.95
N HIS A 35 -17.29 6.96 -5.32
CA HIS A 35 -18.04 6.05 -4.46
C HIS A 35 -17.96 6.40 -2.97
N ALA A 36 -17.14 7.36 -2.57
CA ALA A 36 -17.06 7.81 -1.19
C ALA A 36 -18.27 8.64 -0.82
N LYS A 37 -18.89 8.32 0.33
CA LYS A 37 -19.99 9.13 0.90
C LYS A 37 -19.50 10.21 1.85
N ASP A 38 -18.29 10.05 2.38
CA ASP A 38 -17.72 10.90 3.40
C ASP A 38 -16.78 11.93 2.78
N GLU A 39 -17.01 13.22 3.07
CA GLU A 39 -16.24 14.32 2.51
C GLU A 39 -14.78 14.35 3.01
N ARG A 40 -14.50 13.85 4.22
CA ARG A 40 -13.13 13.72 4.70
C ARG A 40 -12.35 12.69 3.89
N LEU A 41 -13.00 11.58 3.53
CA LEU A 41 -12.39 10.56 2.66
C LEU A 41 -12.11 11.11 1.27
N LYS A 42 -13.06 11.81 0.66
CA LYS A 42 -12.87 12.48 -0.64
C LYS A 42 -11.70 13.46 -0.59
N TYR A 43 -11.65 14.27 0.46
CA TYR A 43 -10.59 15.26 0.64
C TYR A 43 -9.20 14.62 0.72
N ILE A 44 -9.02 13.58 1.55
CA ILE A 44 -7.69 12.95 1.68
C ILE A 44 -7.27 12.20 0.40
N LEU A 45 -8.22 11.67 -0.37
CA LEU A 45 -7.95 11.04 -1.67
C LEU A 45 -7.51 12.09 -2.71
N ALA A 46 -8.17 13.25 -2.76
CA ALA A 46 -7.77 14.36 -3.63
C ALA A 46 -6.36 14.86 -3.23
N ARG A 47 -6.12 15.07 -1.94
CA ARG A 47 -4.78 15.45 -1.43
C ARG A 47 -3.73 14.39 -1.77
N LEU A 48 -4.06 13.10 -1.66
CA LEU A 48 -3.14 12.03 -2.01
C LEU A 48 -2.73 12.10 -3.49
N ARG A 49 -3.70 12.29 -4.39
CA ARG A 49 -3.45 12.47 -5.82
C ARG A 49 -2.45 13.59 -6.08
N ASP A 50 -2.70 14.77 -5.50
CA ASP A 50 -1.89 15.96 -5.70
C ASP A 50 -0.48 15.83 -5.11
N GLU A 51 -0.36 15.20 -3.92
CA GLU A 51 0.89 15.11 -3.16
C GLU A 51 1.80 13.94 -3.56
N SER A 52 1.24 12.88 -4.15
CA SER A 52 2.01 11.69 -4.54
C SER A 52 2.66 11.80 -5.92
N GLY A 53 2.21 12.76 -6.74
CA GLY A 53 2.53 12.81 -8.16
C GLY A 53 1.82 11.70 -8.93
N TRP A 54 0.58 11.38 -8.55
CA TRP A 54 -0.25 10.37 -9.18
C TRP A 54 -0.52 10.68 -10.65
N GLU A 55 -0.40 9.69 -11.50
CA GLU A 55 -0.79 9.77 -12.90
C GLU A 55 -2.26 9.39 -13.02
N THR A 56 -3.15 10.38 -13.22
CA THR A 56 -4.59 10.14 -13.36
C THR A 56 -4.87 9.42 -14.67
N ARG A 57 -5.17 8.13 -14.57
CA ARG A 57 -5.45 7.26 -15.71
C ARG A 57 -6.12 5.95 -15.23
N PRO A 58 -6.81 5.23 -16.12
CA PRO A 58 -7.25 3.86 -15.82
C PRO A 58 -6.08 2.93 -15.47
N SER A 59 -6.36 1.95 -14.62
CA SER A 59 -5.46 0.86 -14.26
C SER A 59 -6.16 -0.48 -14.62
N PRO A 60 -5.43 -1.51 -15.08
CA PRO A 60 -3.98 -1.60 -15.22
C PRO A 60 -3.43 -0.88 -16.45
N HIS A 61 -2.15 -0.47 -16.37
CA HIS A 61 -1.40 0.08 -17.50
C HIS A 61 -0.30 -0.91 -17.94
N ALA A 62 -0.72 -2.11 -18.24
CA ALA A 62 0.15 -3.27 -18.45
C ALA A 62 0.98 -3.27 -19.75
N ARG A 63 0.95 -2.18 -20.54
CA ARG A 63 1.70 -2.12 -21.85
C ARG A 63 3.19 -2.37 -21.70
N ALA A 64 3.79 -1.93 -20.60
CA ALA A 64 5.22 -2.12 -20.37
C ALA A 64 5.61 -3.58 -20.11
N ALA A 65 4.73 -4.39 -19.53
CA ALA A 65 5.00 -5.80 -19.28
C ALA A 65 5.02 -6.63 -20.58
N SER A 66 4.30 -6.21 -21.61
CA SER A 66 4.24 -6.88 -22.92
C SER A 66 5.39 -6.52 -23.87
N THR A 67 6.21 -5.52 -23.55
CA THR A 67 7.27 -5.01 -24.44
C THR A 67 8.65 -5.63 -24.21
N GLY A 68 8.79 -6.61 -23.33
CA GLY A 68 10.09 -7.19 -22.97
C GLY A 68 10.99 -6.23 -22.20
N ALA A 69 10.44 -5.18 -21.58
CA ALA A 69 11.18 -4.21 -20.80
C ALA A 69 11.91 -4.89 -19.62
N ALA A 70 13.15 -4.50 -19.39
CA ALA A 70 13.94 -5.00 -18.26
C ALA A 70 13.28 -4.69 -16.91
N GLN A 71 12.54 -3.59 -16.84
CA GLN A 71 11.83 -3.14 -15.65
C GLN A 71 10.51 -2.45 -16.04
N VAL A 72 9.45 -2.71 -15.30
CA VAL A 72 8.14 -2.06 -15.46
C VAL A 72 7.78 -1.31 -14.19
N ARG A 73 7.07 -0.19 -14.33
CA ARG A 73 6.61 0.63 -13.20
C ARG A 73 5.11 0.56 -13.06
N GLY A 74 4.65 0.67 -11.82
CA GLY A 74 3.24 0.78 -11.50
C GLY A 74 2.99 1.67 -10.31
N GLN A 75 1.75 2.14 -10.23
CA GLN A 75 1.24 2.94 -9.11
C GLN A 75 0.02 2.26 -8.51
N GLY A 76 -0.12 2.35 -7.19
CA GLY A 76 -1.26 1.75 -6.49
C GLY A 76 -1.73 2.60 -5.34
N VAL A 77 -3.00 2.46 -5.00
CA VAL A 77 -3.66 3.22 -3.95
C VAL A 77 -4.37 2.30 -2.98
N SER A 78 -4.39 2.67 -1.71
CA SER A 78 -5.21 2.04 -0.68
C SER A 78 -5.75 3.07 0.30
N VAL A 79 -6.86 2.75 0.94
CA VAL A 79 -7.47 3.58 1.98
C VAL A 79 -7.80 2.76 3.22
N MET A 80 -7.92 3.43 4.35
CA MET A 80 -8.37 2.85 5.59
C MET A 80 -9.03 3.89 6.48
N LEU A 81 -10.16 3.52 7.07
CA LEU A 81 -10.83 4.30 8.09
C LEU A 81 -10.72 3.53 9.41
N ARG A 82 -10.26 4.19 10.46
CA ARG A 82 -10.12 3.56 11.77
C ARG A 82 -10.28 4.56 12.91
N SER A 83 -11.20 4.24 13.82
CA SER A 83 -11.36 4.99 15.08
C SER A 83 -11.33 6.51 14.90
N GLY A 84 -12.16 7.03 14.00
CA GLY A 84 -12.26 8.46 13.72
C GLY A 84 -11.14 9.07 12.88
N SER A 85 -10.18 8.28 12.41
CA SER A 85 -9.12 8.72 11.50
C SER A 85 -9.31 8.18 10.08
N TYR A 86 -8.88 8.97 9.11
CA TYR A 86 -8.95 8.67 7.68
C TYR A 86 -7.54 8.61 7.12
N TRP A 87 -7.25 7.55 6.37
CA TRP A 87 -5.94 7.24 5.87
C TRP A 87 -5.98 6.90 4.39
N ALA A 88 -5.09 7.48 3.61
CA ALA A 88 -4.92 7.14 2.21
C ALA A 88 -3.42 7.01 1.88
N CYS A 89 -3.07 6.01 1.08
CA CYS A 89 -1.70 5.71 0.70
C CYS A 89 -1.60 5.52 -0.81
N ALA A 90 -0.62 6.15 -1.43
CA ALA A 90 -0.19 5.87 -2.80
C ALA A 90 1.22 5.29 -2.79
N CYS A 91 1.44 4.30 -3.64
CA CYS A 91 2.72 3.62 -3.79
C CYS A 91 3.17 3.64 -5.25
N ARG A 92 4.48 3.82 -5.48
CA ARG A 92 5.13 3.57 -6.78
C ARG A 92 6.13 2.45 -6.63
N ILE A 93 6.14 1.56 -7.60
CA ILE A 93 7.05 0.42 -7.64
C ILE A 93 7.79 0.34 -8.97
N ALA A 94 8.96 -0.29 -8.91
CA ALA A 94 9.63 -0.88 -10.06
C ALA A 94 9.62 -2.40 -9.92
N LEU A 95 9.17 -3.11 -10.95
CA LEU A 95 9.11 -4.56 -11.00
C LEU A 95 10.01 -5.05 -12.12
N THR A 96 10.85 -6.04 -11.84
CA THR A 96 11.70 -6.73 -12.81
C THR A 96 11.04 -8.04 -13.23
N PRO A 97 10.40 -8.14 -14.40
CA PRO A 97 9.63 -9.32 -14.78
C PRO A 97 10.46 -10.61 -14.82
N ALA A 98 11.70 -10.54 -15.27
CA ALA A 98 12.59 -11.69 -15.37
C ALA A 98 12.86 -12.38 -14.04
N THR A 99 12.91 -11.62 -12.94
CA THR A 99 13.20 -12.15 -11.59
C THR A 99 11.99 -12.19 -10.68
N GLY A 100 10.94 -11.39 -10.98
CA GLY A 100 9.81 -11.17 -10.09
C GLY A 100 10.12 -10.20 -8.93
N ALA A 101 11.29 -9.57 -8.94
CA ALA A 101 11.67 -8.62 -7.88
C ALA A 101 10.83 -7.34 -7.95
N VAL A 102 10.30 -6.92 -6.82
CA VAL A 102 9.53 -5.69 -6.63
C VAL A 102 10.33 -4.75 -5.73
N ALA A 103 10.69 -3.58 -6.24
CA ALA A 103 11.27 -2.51 -5.48
C ALA A 103 10.21 -1.41 -5.27
N VAL A 104 9.99 -1.00 -4.03
CA VAL A 104 9.11 0.13 -3.71
C VAL A 104 9.92 1.40 -3.80
N GLU A 105 9.59 2.27 -4.76
CA GLU A 105 10.34 3.51 -5.00
C GLU A 105 9.85 4.63 -4.07
N LYS A 106 8.52 4.73 -3.90
CA LYS A 106 7.91 5.82 -3.12
C LYS A 106 6.62 5.38 -2.45
N VAL A 107 6.43 5.83 -1.22
CA VAL A 107 5.17 5.70 -0.47
C VAL A 107 4.74 7.09 -0.01
N THR A 108 3.54 7.51 -0.39
CA THR A 108 2.95 8.77 0.09
C THR A 108 1.73 8.42 0.95
N VAL A 109 1.69 8.92 2.18
CA VAL A 109 0.56 8.71 3.10
C VAL A 109 -0.06 10.05 3.46
N VAL A 110 -1.36 10.18 3.26
CA VAL A 110 -2.17 11.27 3.77
C VAL A 110 -2.98 10.76 4.94
N VAL A 111 -2.90 11.42 6.09
CA VAL A 111 -3.65 11.07 7.29
C VAL A 111 -4.40 12.26 7.86
N ASP A 112 -5.69 12.05 8.11
CA ASP A 112 -6.60 12.96 8.79
C ASP A 112 -7.07 12.29 10.08
N PRO A 113 -6.42 12.55 11.22
CA PRO A 113 -6.85 12.03 12.51
C PRO A 113 -7.87 12.97 13.22
N GLY A 114 -8.34 14.03 12.56
CA GLY A 114 -8.99 15.16 13.22
C GLY A 114 -7.94 16.10 13.82
N ILE A 115 -7.87 16.20 15.13
CA ILE A 115 -6.87 17.02 15.82
C ILE A 115 -5.50 16.32 15.76
N VAL A 116 -4.50 17.00 15.23
CA VAL A 116 -3.10 16.59 15.32
C VAL A 116 -2.48 17.16 16.58
N VAL A 117 -2.27 16.31 17.58
CA VAL A 117 -1.75 16.75 18.90
C VAL A 117 -0.24 17.03 18.84
N ASN A 118 0.52 16.09 18.23
CA ASN A 118 1.96 16.24 18.05
C ASN A 118 2.33 15.87 16.60
N PRO A 119 2.50 16.86 15.72
CA PRO A 119 2.73 16.60 14.30
C PRO A 119 4.05 15.87 14.04
N MET A 120 5.10 16.16 14.79
CA MET A 120 6.40 15.48 14.60
C MET A 120 6.30 14.00 14.95
N GLN A 121 5.72 13.66 16.10
CA GLN A 121 5.58 12.27 16.53
C GLN A 121 4.60 11.50 15.63
N LEU A 122 3.50 12.13 15.23
CA LEU A 122 2.56 11.50 14.30
C LEU A 122 3.24 11.19 12.95
N LYS A 123 4.02 12.13 12.42
CA LYS A 123 4.77 11.91 11.19
C LYS A 123 5.72 10.71 11.32
N ARG A 124 6.52 10.64 12.40
CA ARG A 124 7.43 9.50 12.66
C ARG A 124 6.70 8.18 12.80
N GLN A 125 5.54 8.20 13.44
CA GLN A 125 4.70 7.01 13.60
C GLN A 125 4.17 6.50 12.25
N VAL A 126 3.76 7.40 11.35
CA VAL A 126 3.31 7.08 10.01
C VAL A 126 4.46 6.53 9.15
N GLU A 127 5.63 7.19 9.19
CA GLU A 127 6.84 6.73 8.50
C GLU A 127 7.22 5.30 8.92
N GLY A 128 7.31 5.04 10.22
CA GLY A 128 7.62 3.72 10.76
C GLY A 128 6.57 2.66 10.39
N GLY A 129 5.29 3.03 10.37
CA GLY A 129 4.21 2.16 9.92
C GLY A 129 4.29 1.81 8.44
N ALA A 130 4.61 2.77 7.59
CA ALA A 130 4.78 2.55 6.15
C ALA A 130 5.97 1.63 5.85
N ILE A 131 7.11 1.82 6.55
CA ILE A 131 8.29 0.94 6.46
C ILE A 131 7.94 -0.48 6.87
N MET A 132 7.30 -0.65 8.03
CA MET A 132 6.88 -1.96 8.52
C MET A 132 5.92 -2.65 7.54
N GLY A 133 4.92 -1.93 7.03
CA GLY A 133 3.98 -2.48 6.06
C GLY A 133 4.63 -2.86 4.73
N THR A 134 5.64 -2.12 4.29
CA THR A 134 6.44 -2.47 3.11
C THR A 134 7.25 -3.75 3.35
N SER A 135 7.89 -3.87 4.52
CA SER A 135 8.62 -5.08 4.91
C SER A 135 7.70 -6.31 4.93
N GLN A 136 6.56 -6.20 5.57
CA GLN A 136 5.53 -7.26 5.62
C GLN A 136 5.01 -7.63 4.22
N ALA A 137 4.84 -6.65 3.35
CA ALA A 137 4.35 -6.89 1.99
C ALA A 137 5.35 -7.66 1.12
N LEU A 138 6.65 -7.49 1.32
CA LEU A 138 7.69 -8.02 0.45
C LEU A 138 8.40 -9.26 1.00
N TYR A 139 8.59 -9.34 2.32
CA TYR A 139 9.55 -10.30 2.91
C TYR A 139 8.98 -11.17 4.02
N GLU A 140 8.17 -10.59 4.94
CA GLU A 140 7.88 -11.21 6.22
C GLU A 140 6.85 -12.34 6.11
N GLU A 141 7.25 -13.54 6.47
CA GLU A 141 6.38 -14.73 6.50
C GLU A 141 6.83 -15.66 7.61
N VAL A 142 5.88 -16.11 8.42
CA VAL A 142 6.11 -17.19 9.38
C VAL A 142 5.81 -18.51 8.68
N ALA A 143 6.83 -19.31 8.47
CA ALA A 143 6.71 -20.65 7.91
C ALA A 143 6.56 -21.68 9.04
N PHE A 144 5.65 -22.64 8.86
CA PHE A 144 5.40 -23.73 9.81
C PHE A 144 4.90 -24.98 9.07
N ASP A 145 5.10 -26.11 9.69
CA ASP A 145 4.60 -27.42 9.25
C ASP A 145 4.10 -28.23 10.45
N GLU A 146 3.87 -29.53 10.26
CA GLU A 146 3.40 -30.42 11.33
C GLU A 146 4.38 -30.54 12.51
N SER A 147 5.67 -30.28 12.30
CA SER A 147 6.70 -30.29 13.34
C SER A 147 6.79 -28.98 14.14
N GLY A 148 6.10 -27.92 13.68
CA GLY A 148 6.05 -26.63 14.34
C GLY A 148 6.53 -25.45 13.47
N VAL A 149 7.00 -24.37 14.13
CA VAL A 149 7.46 -23.15 13.46
C VAL A 149 8.87 -23.33 12.93
N ASN A 150 9.07 -23.09 11.63
CA ASN A 150 10.35 -23.17 10.93
C ASN A 150 11.09 -21.84 10.89
N THR A 151 10.38 -20.73 11.06
CA THR A 151 10.95 -19.38 11.14
C THR A 151 11.43 -19.14 12.58
N LYS A 152 12.74 -19.32 12.82
CA LYS A 152 13.31 -19.34 14.19
C LYS A 152 14.33 -18.24 14.46
N ASP A 153 14.80 -17.55 13.43
CA ASP A 153 15.86 -16.53 13.51
C ASP A 153 15.71 -15.47 12.43
N TRP A 154 16.57 -14.47 12.46
CA TRP A 154 16.59 -13.37 11.49
C TRP A 154 16.98 -13.79 10.07
N MET A 155 17.60 -14.94 9.87
CA MET A 155 17.93 -15.46 8.55
C MET A 155 16.69 -16.07 7.88
N SER A 156 15.86 -16.75 8.66
CA SER A 156 14.61 -17.37 8.23
C SER A 156 13.43 -16.39 8.23
N TYR A 157 13.57 -15.22 8.92
CA TYR A 157 12.58 -14.14 8.94
C TYR A 157 13.20 -12.83 8.43
N PRO A 158 13.43 -12.70 7.11
CA PRO A 158 14.03 -11.50 6.55
C PRO A 158 13.08 -10.30 6.66
N ILE A 159 13.65 -9.13 6.93
CA ILE A 159 12.97 -7.84 6.98
C ILE A 159 13.59 -6.87 5.96
N LEU A 160 12.87 -5.78 5.66
CA LEU A 160 13.35 -4.70 4.80
C LEU A 160 14.65 -4.10 5.34
N LYS A 161 15.66 -3.98 4.49
CA LYS A 161 16.96 -3.38 4.83
C LYS A 161 16.98 -1.89 4.52
N MET A 162 17.87 -1.15 5.17
CA MET A 162 18.02 0.30 4.97
C MET A 162 18.21 0.69 3.49
N ALA A 163 18.98 -0.09 2.74
CA ALA A 163 19.23 0.16 1.31
C ALA A 163 18.01 -0.06 0.40
N GLU A 164 16.98 -0.72 0.91
CA GLU A 164 15.74 -1.06 0.18
C GLU A 164 14.58 -0.13 0.57
N MET A 165 14.83 0.81 1.48
CA MET A 165 13.77 1.70 1.98
C MET A 165 13.29 2.63 0.87
N PRO A 166 11.96 2.75 0.67
CA PRO A 166 11.39 3.72 -0.24
C PRO A 166 11.53 5.16 0.27
N GLU A 167 11.41 6.13 -0.65
CA GLU A 167 11.08 7.49 -0.25
C GLU A 167 9.71 7.51 0.44
N ILE A 168 9.62 8.07 1.66
CA ILE A 168 8.35 8.18 2.37
C ILE A 168 7.96 9.65 2.54
N LYS A 169 6.80 10.00 1.99
CA LYS A 169 6.18 11.32 2.16
C LYS A 169 4.93 11.19 3.03
N VAL A 170 4.87 11.97 4.10
CA VAL A 170 3.71 12.02 5.01
C VAL A 170 3.08 13.40 4.94
N VAL A 171 1.77 13.43 4.71
CA VAL A 171 0.94 14.64 4.71
C VAL A 171 -0.05 14.52 5.86
N LEU A 172 0.05 15.44 6.82
CA LEU A 172 -0.86 15.52 7.96
C LEU A 172 -1.97 16.53 7.66
N VAL A 173 -3.22 16.10 7.85
CA VAL A 173 -4.39 16.97 7.76
C VAL A 173 -4.85 17.28 9.19
N HIS A 174 -4.76 18.52 9.60
CA HIS A 174 -5.19 18.98 10.92
C HIS A 174 -6.58 19.59 10.82
N ARG A 175 -7.54 19.04 11.59
CA ARG A 175 -8.96 19.46 11.59
C ARG A 175 -9.45 19.72 13.00
N PRO A 176 -9.11 20.86 13.61
CA PRO A 176 -9.56 21.19 14.97
C PRO A 176 -11.09 21.35 15.06
N GLU A 177 -11.75 21.72 13.97
CA GLU A 177 -13.20 21.84 13.88
C GLU A 177 -13.98 20.54 14.12
N VAL A 178 -13.34 19.40 13.96
CA VAL A 178 -13.95 18.10 14.27
C VAL A 178 -14.11 17.88 15.77
N GLY A 179 -13.34 18.59 16.59
CA GLY A 179 -13.42 18.54 18.06
C GLY A 179 -12.91 17.24 18.68
N THR A 180 -12.46 16.27 17.90
CA THR A 180 -11.96 14.98 18.36
C THR A 180 -10.65 14.63 17.67
N TYR A 181 -9.94 13.65 18.24
CA TYR A 181 -8.76 13.05 17.63
C TYR A 181 -9.01 11.55 17.41
N GLY A 182 -8.67 11.08 16.23
CA GLY A 182 -8.72 9.68 15.87
C GLY A 182 -7.39 8.97 16.14
N GLN A 183 -7.35 7.70 15.78
CA GLN A 183 -6.15 6.90 15.95
C GLN A 183 -5.03 7.35 14.99
N GLY A 184 -3.86 7.66 15.54
CA GLY A 184 -2.66 8.04 14.79
C GLY A 184 -1.56 6.97 14.74
N SER A 185 -1.83 5.73 15.19
CA SER A 185 -0.77 4.80 15.52
C SER A 185 -0.54 3.66 14.52
N GLU A 186 -1.56 2.90 14.17
CA GLU A 186 -1.38 1.57 13.56
C GLU A 186 -1.67 1.51 12.07
N ALA A 187 -2.61 2.34 11.58
CA ALA A 187 -3.19 2.19 10.25
C ALA A 187 -2.16 2.21 9.10
N ALA A 188 -1.06 2.94 9.26
CA ALA A 188 -0.06 3.12 8.21
C ALA A 188 0.53 1.79 7.69
N ASN A 189 0.72 0.77 8.56
CA ASN A 189 1.26 -0.50 8.10
C ASN A 189 0.25 -1.34 7.32
N ALA A 190 -1.05 -1.17 7.56
CA ALA A 190 -2.10 -1.88 6.84
C ALA A 190 -2.39 -1.29 5.45
N LEU A 191 -1.85 -0.11 5.14
CA LEU A 191 -2.02 0.57 3.86
C LEU A 191 -0.98 0.16 2.82
N ALA A 192 0.27 -0.09 3.25
CA ALA A 192 1.37 -0.31 2.31
C ALA A 192 1.16 -1.57 1.47
N ALA A 193 0.81 -2.69 2.09
CA ALA A 193 0.65 -3.97 1.40
C ALA A 193 -0.39 -3.92 0.26
N PRO A 194 -1.63 -3.45 0.47
CA PRO A 194 -2.60 -3.36 -0.62
C PRO A 194 -2.21 -2.31 -1.68
N ALA A 195 -1.57 -1.18 -1.31
CA ALA A 195 -1.08 -0.21 -2.27
C ALA A 195 0.03 -0.79 -3.17
N ILE A 196 0.95 -1.57 -2.59
CA ILE A 196 2.01 -2.27 -3.36
C ILE A 196 1.39 -3.32 -4.29
N ALA A 197 0.43 -4.12 -3.81
CA ALA A 197 -0.27 -5.10 -4.63
C ALA A 197 -1.05 -4.44 -5.78
N ALA A 198 -1.72 -3.32 -5.52
CA ALA A 198 -2.39 -2.53 -6.56
C ALA A 198 -1.39 -1.97 -7.59
N ALA A 199 -0.18 -1.58 -7.15
CA ALA A 199 0.87 -1.13 -8.07
C ALA A 199 1.43 -2.28 -8.91
N VAL A 200 1.53 -3.50 -8.37
CA VAL A 200 1.86 -4.71 -9.16
C VAL A 200 0.78 -4.98 -10.19
N PHE A 201 -0.49 -4.89 -9.80
CA PHE A 201 -1.62 -5.02 -10.73
C PHE A 201 -1.58 -3.96 -11.83
N ASP A 202 -1.33 -2.71 -11.50
CA ASP A 202 -1.20 -1.61 -12.45
C ASP A 202 -0.10 -1.88 -13.49
N ALA A 203 1.06 -2.33 -13.04
CA ALA A 203 2.21 -2.62 -13.90
C ALA A 203 2.02 -3.84 -14.82
N THR A 204 1.21 -4.83 -14.40
CA THR A 204 1.23 -6.16 -14.99
C THR A 204 -0.13 -6.68 -15.48
N GLY A 205 -1.22 -6.09 -15.01
CA GLY A 205 -2.58 -6.64 -15.18
C GLY A 205 -2.89 -7.88 -14.34
N LYS A 206 -1.96 -8.31 -13.48
CA LYS A 206 -2.09 -9.52 -12.65
C LYS A 206 -2.34 -9.14 -11.20
N ALA A 207 -3.48 -9.55 -10.66
CA ALA A 207 -3.86 -9.24 -9.29
C ALA A 207 -3.26 -10.25 -8.29
N ALA A 208 -2.48 -9.76 -7.32
CA ALA A 208 -1.93 -10.58 -6.26
C ALA A 208 -3.02 -11.00 -5.25
N ARG A 209 -3.02 -12.28 -4.87
CA ARG A 209 -4.02 -12.88 -3.95
C ARG A 209 -3.44 -13.25 -2.59
N ARG A 210 -2.14 -13.15 -2.43
CA ARG A 210 -1.45 -13.47 -1.18
C ARG A 210 -0.26 -12.55 -0.93
N LEU A 211 0.19 -12.52 0.30
CA LEU A 211 1.42 -11.88 0.76
C LEU A 211 2.33 -12.96 1.39
N PRO A 212 3.63 -12.70 1.47
CA PRO A 212 4.36 -11.58 0.88
C PRO A 212 4.57 -11.74 -0.63
N LEU A 213 4.84 -10.61 -1.30
CA LEU A 213 5.11 -10.54 -2.74
C LEU A 213 6.57 -10.94 -3.04
N LYS A 214 6.96 -12.14 -2.59
CA LYS A 214 8.30 -12.67 -2.84
C LYS A 214 8.54 -12.85 -4.35
N PRO A 215 9.78 -12.70 -4.82
CA PRO A 215 10.11 -12.81 -6.25
C PRO A 215 9.58 -14.08 -6.91
N ALA A 216 9.68 -15.23 -6.26
CA ALA A 216 9.17 -16.49 -6.78
C ALA A 216 7.65 -16.47 -7.01
N TYR A 217 6.89 -15.91 -6.06
CA TYR A 217 5.43 -15.77 -6.19
C TYR A 217 5.06 -14.78 -7.29
N VAL A 218 5.72 -13.63 -7.35
CA VAL A 218 5.46 -12.63 -8.39
C VAL A 218 5.77 -13.21 -9.77
N LYS A 219 6.87 -13.94 -9.91
CA LYS A 219 7.21 -14.63 -11.17
C LYS A 219 6.15 -15.66 -11.59
N GLN A 220 5.66 -16.47 -10.63
CA GLN A 220 4.54 -17.38 -10.86
C GLN A 220 3.27 -16.63 -11.32
N LEU A 221 2.96 -15.50 -10.67
CA LEU A 221 1.81 -14.65 -11.01
C LEU A 221 1.90 -14.09 -12.43
N LEU A 222 3.10 -13.74 -12.90
CA LEU A 222 3.31 -13.23 -14.25
C LEU A 222 3.18 -14.30 -15.34
N SER A 223 3.42 -15.56 -15.00
CA SER A 223 3.34 -16.70 -15.96
C SER A 223 1.95 -17.34 -16.02
N ALA A 224 1.04 -16.99 -15.10
CA ALA A 224 -0.35 -17.43 -15.10
C ALA A 224 -1.23 -16.54 -15.99
#